data_c2a4370e6dd69e75598fd261e17f0b81
#
_entry.id   c2a4370e6dd69e75598fd261e17f0b81
#
_cell.length_a   1.000
_cell.length_b   1.000
_cell.length_c   1.000
_cell.angle_alpha   90.00
_cell.angle_beta   90.00
_cell.angle_gamma   90.00
#
_symmetry.space_group_name_H-M   'P 1'
#
loop_
_entity.id
_entity.type
_entity.pdbx_description
1 polymer ?
#
loop_
_entity_poly.entity_id
_entity_poly.type
_entity_poly.pdbx_seq_one_letter_code
_entity_poly.pdbx_strand_id
1 'polypeptide(L)'
;IICPPGTEIEEYLQAYKDYGFIDYKPVERIKRGTEIPKTHSKFFYQVAFIDGIDRREKILLDVLNEDCHYNEVLTLPIESRFIQTVGETNSVKVPSVGDILGDKLTAYAPNTTGIPYIKNGNDASMEIIKQLYDIARLFEKVDNLDITTKSFEKIAEVELSYRKLENNPKLIFEDVRQTSLCLATRGMEGNGQFDALQRGIQRIKTF
;
A
#
# COMPACT_ATOMS: atom_id res chain seq x y z
N ILE A 1 -6.02 6.73 -0.30
CA ILE A 1 -7.36 7.12 0.18
C ILE A 1 -8.36 6.12 -0.40
N ILE A 2 -9.37 5.73 0.40
CA ILE A 2 -10.53 4.96 -0.05
C ILE A 2 -11.72 5.92 -0.07
N CYS A 3 -12.42 5.97 -1.20
CA CYS A 3 -13.63 6.76 -1.39
C CYS A 3 -14.76 5.85 -1.86
N PRO A 4 -15.97 5.95 -1.30
CA PRO A 4 -17.13 5.22 -1.82
C PRO A 4 -17.33 5.46 -3.33
N PRO A 5 -17.84 4.47 -4.08
CA PRO A 5 -18.13 4.63 -5.50
C PRO A 5 -19.04 5.84 -5.76
N GLY A 6 -18.73 6.62 -6.79
CA GLY A 6 -19.47 7.84 -7.14
C GLY A 6 -19.12 9.08 -6.31
N THR A 7 -18.10 9.03 -5.45
CA THR A 7 -17.58 10.22 -4.77
C THR A 7 -16.88 11.12 -5.79
N GLU A 8 -17.37 12.33 -5.96
CA GLU A 8 -16.77 13.35 -6.82
C GLU A 8 -15.64 14.05 -6.06
N ILE A 9 -14.40 13.58 -6.24
CA ILE A 9 -13.22 14.16 -5.57
C ILE A 9 -12.49 15.18 -6.46
N GLU A 10 -12.84 15.27 -7.72
CA GLU A 10 -12.16 16.12 -8.70
C GLU A 10 -12.15 17.60 -8.29
N GLU A 11 -13.25 18.11 -7.70
CA GLU A 11 -13.32 19.47 -7.20
C GLU A 11 -12.27 19.75 -6.12
N TYR A 12 -12.08 18.79 -5.19
CA TYR A 12 -11.06 18.90 -4.14
C TYR A 12 -9.64 18.84 -4.74
N LEU A 13 -9.45 18.00 -5.75
CA LEU A 13 -8.14 17.87 -6.40
C LEU A 13 -7.75 19.11 -7.21
N GLN A 14 -8.73 19.82 -7.77
CA GLN A 14 -8.52 21.05 -8.51
C GLN A 14 -8.14 22.25 -7.62
N ALA A 15 -8.52 22.22 -6.35
CA ALA A 15 -8.11 23.24 -5.36
C ALA A 15 -6.63 23.13 -4.93
N TYR A 16 -5.82 22.36 -5.64
CA TYR A 16 -4.43 22.06 -5.26
C TYR A 16 -3.54 23.31 -5.03
N LYS A 17 -3.82 24.40 -5.73
CA LYS A 17 -3.07 25.66 -5.58
C LYS A 17 -3.27 26.32 -4.23
N ASP A 18 -4.46 26.18 -3.65
CA ASP A 18 -4.79 26.74 -2.33
C ASP A 18 -4.00 26.05 -1.21
N TYR A 19 -3.45 24.86 -1.50
CA TYR A 19 -2.62 24.08 -0.60
C TYR A 19 -1.12 24.13 -0.94
N GLY A 20 -0.69 25.10 -1.75
CA GLY A 20 0.72 25.35 -2.04
C GLY A 20 1.33 24.45 -3.14
N PHE A 21 0.53 23.68 -3.84
CA PHE A 21 1.00 22.95 -5.01
C PHE A 21 1.02 23.83 -6.25
N ILE A 22 2.02 23.65 -7.11
CA ILE A 22 2.23 24.47 -8.32
C ILE A 22 1.65 23.83 -9.58
N ASP A 23 1.46 22.51 -9.58
CA ASP A 23 0.93 21.76 -10.73
C ASP A 23 0.23 20.48 -10.24
N TYR A 24 -0.72 19.99 -11.03
CA TYR A 24 -1.47 18.76 -10.80
C TYR A 24 -1.58 17.98 -12.10
N LYS A 25 -1.33 16.69 -12.07
CA LYS A 25 -1.48 15.79 -13.22
C LYS A 25 -2.19 14.52 -12.80
N PRO A 26 -3.41 14.26 -13.34
CA PRO A 26 -3.98 12.93 -13.27
C PRO A 26 -3.10 11.94 -14.04
N VAL A 27 -2.99 10.72 -13.55
CA VAL A 27 -2.23 9.66 -14.21
C VAL A 27 -3.22 8.67 -14.79
N GLU A 28 -3.39 8.66 -16.08
CA GLU A 28 -4.16 7.63 -16.76
C GLU A 28 -3.52 6.25 -16.53
N ARG A 29 -4.32 5.31 -16.06
CA ARG A 29 -3.88 3.94 -15.86
C ARG A 29 -4.20 3.12 -17.10
N ILE A 30 -3.21 2.53 -17.72
CA ILE A 30 -3.42 1.50 -18.73
C ILE A 30 -3.98 0.27 -18.00
N LYS A 31 -5.26 -0.04 -18.23
CA LYS A 31 -5.93 -1.24 -17.69
C LYS A 31 -5.21 -2.49 -18.20
N ARG A 32 -4.47 -3.18 -17.34
CA ARG A 32 -3.83 -4.46 -17.65
C ARG A 32 -4.42 -5.53 -16.75
N GLY A 33 -5.49 -6.16 -17.19
CA GLY A 33 -5.98 -7.44 -16.65
C GLY A 33 -6.62 -7.44 -15.26
N THR A 34 -6.45 -6.40 -14.45
CA THR A 34 -7.12 -6.25 -13.15
C THR A 34 -8.08 -5.08 -13.19
N GLU A 35 -9.29 -5.27 -12.68
CA GLU A 35 -10.35 -4.26 -12.68
C GLU A 35 -10.35 -3.40 -11.40
N ILE A 36 -9.19 -3.21 -10.77
CA ILE A 36 -9.10 -2.42 -9.55
C ILE A 36 -9.54 -0.97 -9.83
N PRO A 37 -10.56 -0.44 -9.14
CA PRO A 37 -11.10 0.89 -9.36
C PRO A 37 -10.23 1.97 -8.71
N LYS A 38 -8.99 2.11 -9.19
CA LYS A 38 -7.98 2.97 -8.60
C LYS A 38 -7.57 4.08 -9.56
N THR A 39 -7.57 5.31 -9.07
CA THR A 39 -7.04 6.49 -9.75
C THR A 39 -5.74 6.96 -9.12
N HIS A 40 -4.85 7.51 -9.93
CA HIS A 40 -3.56 8.04 -9.51
C HIS A 40 -3.44 9.50 -9.90
N SER A 41 -2.90 10.32 -9.00
CA SER A 41 -2.66 11.74 -9.26
C SER A 41 -1.29 12.15 -8.74
N LYS A 42 -0.69 13.14 -9.39
CA LYS A 42 0.59 13.74 -9.01
C LYS A 42 0.39 15.21 -8.73
N PHE A 43 0.81 15.63 -7.55
CA PHE A 43 0.83 17.03 -7.13
C PHE A 43 2.27 17.49 -7.01
N PHE A 44 2.62 18.57 -7.69
CA PHE A 44 3.98 19.09 -7.73
C PHE A 44 4.10 20.32 -6.84
N TYR A 45 5.20 20.43 -6.13
CA TYR A 45 5.53 21.58 -5.31
C TYR A 45 6.98 22.02 -5.52
N GLN A 46 7.25 23.29 -5.24
CA GLN A 46 8.57 23.88 -5.32
C GLN A 46 9.32 23.64 -4.01
N VAL A 47 10.54 23.13 -4.09
CA VAL A 47 11.40 22.97 -2.91
C VAL A 47 12.16 24.27 -2.69
N ALA A 48 11.82 24.99 -1.61
CA ALA A 48 12.32 26.34 -1.32
C ALA A 48 13.71 26.38 -0.65
N PHE A 49 14.33 25.24 -0.35
CA PHE A 49 15.50 25.19 0.57
C PHE A 49 16.86 25.14 -0.09
N ILE A 50 16.93 25.20 -1.42
CA ILE A 50 18.20 25.11 -2.13
C ILE A 50 18.33 26.34 -3.02
N ASP A 51 19.12 27.30 -2.57
CA ASP A 51 19.40 28.53 -3.33
C ASP A 51 19.97 28.19 -4.72
N GLY A 52 19.28 28.70 -5.76
CA GLY A 52 19.69 28.58 -7.15
C GLY A 52 19.36 27.26 -7.85
N ILE A 53 18.66 26.34 -7.21
CA ILE A 53 18.19 25.11 -7.85
C ILE A 53 16.65 25.13 -7.97
N ASP A 54 16.16 25.21 -9.20
CA ASP A 54 14.72 25.04 -9.50
C ASP A 54 14.35 23.56 -9.44
N ARG A 55 14.14 23.05 -8.23
CA ARG A 55 13.80 21.67 -7.98
C ARG A 55 12.32 21.52 -7.70
N ARG A 56 11.66 20.77 -8.57
CA ARG A 56 10.27 20.33 -8.37
C ARG A 56 10.25 18.94 -7.77
N GLU A 57 9.48 18.78 -6.71
CA GLU A 57 9.17 17.48 -6.13
C GLU A 57 7.69 17.18 -6.29
N LYS A 58 7.29 15.94 -6.05
CA LYS A 58 5.92 15.50 -6.23
C LYS A 58 5.43 14.64 -5.07
N ILE A 59 4.16 14.82 -4.73
CA ILE A 59 3.40 13.90 -3.88
C ILE A 59 2.50 13.06 -4.78
N LEU A 60 2.42 11.77 -4.51
CA LEU A 60 1.53 10.84 -5.18
C LEU A 60 0.28 10.65 -4.34
N LEU A 61 -0.89 10.74 -4.99
CA LEU A 61 -2.17 10.41 -4.38
C LEU A 61 -2.77 9.23 -5.14
N ASP A 62 -3.01 8.15 -4.41
CA ASP A 62 -3.76 7.01 -4.86
C ASP A 62 -5.16 7.05 -4.26
N VAL A 63 -6.18 7.00 -5.07
CA VAL A 63 -7.58 6.91 -4.64
C VAL A 63 -8.17 5.60 -5.13
N LEU A 64 -8.66 4.82 -4.20
CA LEU A 64 -9.38 3.59 -4.44
C LEU A 64 -10.88 3.89 -4.33
N ASN A 65 -11.62 3.72 -5.43
CA ASN A 65 -13.04 4.03 -5.51
C ASN A 65 -13.86 2.78 -5.22
N GLU A 66 -13.95 2.42 -3.95
CA GLU A 66 -14.69 1.27 -3.46
C GLU A 66 -15.20 1.50 -2.04
N ASP A 67 -16.07 0.61 -1.57
CA ASP A 67 -16.50 0.63 -0.17
C ASP A 67 -15.35 0.29 0.77
N CYS A 68 -15.40 0.85 1.98
CA CYS A 68 -14.40 0.56 3.01
C CYS A 68 -14.59 -0.87 3.54
N HIS A 69 -13.58 -1.70 3.38
CA HIS A 69 -13.59 -3.11 3.82
C HIS A 69 -12.99 -3.32 5.21
N TYR A 70 -12.48 -2.28 5.85
CA TYR A 70 -11.94 -2.36 7.20
C TYR A 70 -13.05 -2.47 8.26
N ASN A 71 -12.76 -3.17 9.37
CA ASN A 71 -13.73 -3.39 10.45
C ASN A 71 -13.76 -2.22 11.42
N GLU A 72 -12.61 -1.60 11.69
CA GLU A 72 -12.46 -0.49 12.62
C GLU A 72 -11.76 0.69 11.97
N VAL A 73 -12.42 1.84 12.01
CA VAL A 73 -11.88 3.09 11.50
C VAL A 73 -11.74 4.09 12.65
N LEU A 74 -10.51 4.49 12.92
CA LEU A 74 -10.13 5.43 13.95
C LEU A 74 -10.01 6.84 13.38
N THR A 75 -10.28 7.85 14.20
CA THR A 75 -9.99 9.25 13.85
C THR A 75 -8.75 9.69 14.60
N LEU A 76 -7.67 9.98 13.87
CA LEU A 76 -6.38 10.37 14.43
C LEU A 76 -5.95 11.73 13.89
N PRO A 77 -5.29 12.58 14.73
CA PRO A 77 -4.69 13.82 14.26
C PRO A 77 -3.51 13.51 13.32
N ILE A 78 -3.28 14.38 12.33
CA ILE A 78 -2.12 14.30 11.46
C ILE A 78 -0.89 14.81 12.22
N GLU A 79 -0.30 13.94 13.02
CA GLU A 79 0.88 14.23 13.84
C GLU A 79 1.95 13.18 13.61
N SER A 80 3.18 13.64 13.40
CA SER A 80 4.33 12.76 13.25
C SER A 80 5.61 13.53 13.63
N ARG A 81 6.57 12.82 14.23
CA ARG A 81 7.91 13.37 14.49
C ARG A 81 8.65 13.84 13.21
N PHE A 82 8.17 13.46 12.04
CA PHE A 82 8.75 13.80 10.74
C PHE A 82 8.00 14.96 10.06
N ILE A 83 6.88 15.42 10.62
CA ILE A 83 6.05 16.48 10.05
C ILE A 83 5.98 17.62 11.06
N GLN A 84 6.39 18.82 10.64
CA GLN A 84 6.15 20.02 11.41
C GLN A 84 4.82 20.63 10.96
N THR A 85 3.93 20.87 11.92
CA THR A 85 2.63 21.50 11.70
C THR A 85 2.60 22.88 12.33
N VAL A 86 1.85 23.79 11.72
CA VAL A 86 1.60 25.13 12.25
C VAL A 86 0.09 25.28 12.48
N GLY A 87 -0.30 25.67 13.68
CA GLY A 87 -1.72 25.79 14.09
C GLY A 87 -2.33 24.44 14.51
N GLU A 88 -3.64 24.36 14.42
CA GLU A 88 -4.36 23.12 14.74
C GLU A 88 -4.18 22.05 13.65
N THR A 89 -3.94 20.82 14.08
CA THR A 89 -3.78 19.69 13.18
C THR A 89 -5.15 19.14 12.76
N ASN A 90 -5.30 18.87 11.47
CA ASN A 90 -6.46 18.15 10.96
C ASN A 90 -6.44 16.69 11.43
N SER A 91 -7.62 16.11 11.57
CA SER A 91 -7.78 14.68 11.84
C SER A 91 -8.18 13.92 10.59
N VAL A 92 -7.71 12.68 10.49
CA VAL A 92 -8.03 11.77 9.39
C VAL A 92 -8.57 10.45 9.90
N LYS A 93 -9.40 9.82 9.08
CA LYS A 93 -9.88 8.46 9.34
C LYS A 93 -8.84 7.47 8.82
N VAL A 94 -8.42 6.55 9.70
CA VAL A 94 -7.44 5.50 9.39
C VAL A 94 -7.94 4.15 9.88
N PRO A 95 -7.61 3.04 9.21
CA PRO A 95 -7.92 1.70 9.71
C PRO A 95 -7.19 1.42 11.03
N SER A 96 -7.69 0.49 11.82
CA SER A 96 -6.98 -0.02 12.99
C SER A 96 -5.68 -0.74 12.60
N VAL A 97 -4.78 -0.94 13.57
CA VAL A 97 -3.53 -1.70 13.35
C VAL A 97 -3.84 -3.12 12.87
N GLY A 98 -4.88 -3.74 13.44
CA GLY A 98 -5.33 -5.08 13.04
C GLY A 98 -5.83 -5.13 11.60
N ASP A 99 -6.61 -4.12 11.19
CA ASP A 99 -7.10 -4.01 9.81
C ASP A 99 -5.95 -3.82 8.81
N ILE A 100 -5.01 -2.93 9.12
CA ILE A 100 -3.83 -2.70 8.26
C ILE A 100 -2.99 -3.98 8.16
N LEU A 101 -2.83 -4.73 9.24
CA LEU A 101 -2.09 -5.99 9.21
C LEU A 101 -2.76 -7.02 8.31
N GLY A 102 -4.09 -7.15 8.39
CA GLY A 102 -4.86 -8.04 7.52
C GLY A 102 -4.69 -7.70 6.04
N ASP A 103 -4.77 -6.42 5.68
CA ASP A 103 -4.54 -5.93 4.32
C ASP A 103 -3.10 -6.21 3.85
N LYS A 104 -2.10 -5.91 4.66
CA LYS A 104 -0.69 -6.14 4.33
C LYS A 104 -0.36 -7.60 4.08
N LEU A 105 -1.02 -8.54 4.77
CA LEU A 105 -0.86 -9.96 4.50
C LEU A 105 -1.28 -10.34 3.08
N THR A 106 -2.35 -9.75 2.54
CA THR A 106 -2.76 -10.00 1.15
C THR A 106 -1.77 -9.42 0.14
N ALA A 107 -1.12 -8.31 0.47
CA ALA A 107 -0.10 -7.68 -0.36
C ALA A 107 1.25 -8.45 -0.36
N TYR A 108 1.53 -9.24 0.69
CA TYR A 108 2.73 -10.08 0.82
C TYR A 108 2.50 -11.52 0.31
N ALA A 109 1.76 -11.69 -0.75
CA ALA A 109 1.44 -12.98 -1.35
C ALA A 109 1.82 -12.98 -2.85
N PRO A 110 3.11 -13.04 -3.20
CA PRO A 110 3.62 -12.71 -4.55
C PRO A 110 3.21 -13.70 -5.64
N ASN A 111 2.77 -14.90 -5.28
CA ASN A 111 2.33 -15.92 -6.23
C ASN A 111 0.80 -15.90 -6.44
N THR A 112 0.06 -15.10 -5.66
CA THR A 112 -1.42 -15.01 -5.73
C THR A 112 -1.89 -13.57 -5.92
N THR A 113 -2.23 -12.87 -4.84
CA THR A 113 -2.83 -11.53 -4.89
C THR A 113 -1.86 -10.39 -4.65
N GLY A 114 -0.72 -10.68 -4.06
CA GLY A 114 0.24 -9.67 -3.64
C GLY A 114 1.07 -9.06 -4.77
N ILE A 115 2.13 -8.40 -4.37
CA ILE A 115 3.08 -7.77 -5.29
C ILE A 115 3.86 -8.87 -6.02
N PRO A 116 3.75 -9.01 -7.34
CA PRO A 116 4.47 -10.06 -8.07
C PRO A 116 5.97 -9.76 -8.10
N TYR A 117 6.81 -10.80 -8.26
CA TYR A 117 8.26 -10.64 -8.37
C TYR A 117 8.68 -9.72 -9.51
N ILE A 118 7.94 -9.76 -10.61
CA ILE A 118 8.11 -8.86 -11.77
C ILE A 118 6.84 -8.06 -11.99
N LYS A 119 6.94 -6.74 -11.90
CA LYS A 119 5.82 -5.81 -12.08
C LYS A 119 6.13 -4.84 -13.23
N ASN A 120 5.33 -4.88 -14.28
CA ASN A 120 5.55 -4.04 -15.48
C ASN A 120 6.96 -4.22 -16.11
N GLY A 121 7.50 -5.43 -16.09
CA GLY A 121 8.83 -5.74 -16.59
C GLY A 121 9.99 -5.38 -15.65
N ASN A 122 9.71 -4.82 -14.47
CA ASN A 122 10.71 -4.44 -13.48
C ASN A 122 10.69 -5.39 -12.28
N ASP A 123 11.87 -5.60 -11.69
CA ASP A 123 12.01 -6.34 -10.43
C ASP A 123 11.35 -5.59 -9.28
N ALA A 124 10.30 -6.19 -8.69
CA ALA A 124 9.53 -5.65 -7.57
C ALA A 124 9.87 -6.31 -6.23
N SER A 125 10.97 -7.02 -6.15
CA SER A 125 11.37 -7.75 -4.94
C SER A 125 11.53 -6.86 -3.71
N MET A 126 12.01 -5.61 -3.89
CA MET A 126 12.10 -4.63 -2.81
C MET A 126 10.71 -4.26 -2.27
N GLU A 127 9.71 -4.14 -3.15
CA GLU A 127 8.33 -3.84 -2.75
C GLU A 127 7.75 -5.00 -1.92
N ILE A 128 8.04 -6.26 -2.27
CA ILE A 128 7.63 -7.45 -1.50
C ILE A 128 8.25 -7.41 -0.10
N ILE A 129 9.54 -7.16 0.00
CA ILE A 129 10.24 -7.12 1.30
C ILE A 129 9.78 -5.94 2.17
N LYS A 130 9.39 -4.82 1.57
CA LYS A 130 8.74 -3.72 2.31
C LYS A 130 7.44 -4.18 2.97
N GLN A 131 6.61 -4.99 2.29
CA GLN A 131 5.39 -5.53 2.92
C GLN A 131 5.75 -6.43 4.11
N LEU A 132 6.75 -7.30 3.98
CA LEU A 132 7.20 -8.14 5.10
C LEU A 132 7.68 -7.31 6.29
N TYR A 133 8.44 -6.24 6.03
CA TYR A 133 8.87 -5.31 7.08
C TYR A 133 7.68 -4.65 7.79
N ASP A 134 6.73 -4.14 7.02
CA ASP A 134 5.51 -3.52 7.57
C ASP A 134 4.71 -4.53 8.42
N ILE A 135 4.54 -5.77 7.93
CA ILE A 135 3.88 -6.85 8.66
C ILE A 135 4.58 -7.11 10.01
N ALA A 136 5.91 -7.23 10.01
CA ALA A 136 6.67 -7.46 11.24
C ALA A 136 6.45 -6.32 12.26
N ARG A 137 6.46 -5.07 11.82
CA ARG A 137 6.24 -3.90 12.68
C ARG A 137 4.81 -3.79 13.20
N LEU A 138 3.83 -4.16 12.37
CA LEU A 138 2.41 -4.19 12.77
C LEU A 138 2.14 -5.30 13.77
N PHE A 139 2.76 -6.47 13.61
CA PHE A 139 2.68 -7.57 14.58
C PHE A 139 3.16 -7.18 15.99
N GLU A 140 4.13 -6.29 16.10
CA GLU A 140 4.60 -5.77 17.40
C GLU A 140 3.58 -4.85 18.09
N LYS A 141 2.57 -4.37 17.35
CA LYS A 141 1.61 -3.35 17.78
C LYS A 141 0.16 -3.82 17.81
N VAL A 142 -0.13 -4.97 17.20
CA VAL A 142 -1.49 -5.48 17.15
C VAL A 142 -1.89 -6.07 18.51
N ASP A 143 -3.04 -5.62 19.02
CA ASP A 143 -3.57 -6.10 20.30
C ASP A 143 -4.63 -7.20 20.10
N ASN A 144 -5.27 -7.25 18.91
CA ASN A 144 -6.38 -8.16 18.62
C ASN A 144 -6.23 -8.79 17.23
N LEU A 145 -5.85 -10.07 17.21
CA LEU A 145 -5.71 -10.84 15.97
C LEU A 145 -7.04 -11.24 15.33
N ASP A 146 -8.16 -11.19 16.07
CA ASP A 146 -9.48 -11.48 15.50
C ASP A 146 -9.86 -10.43 14.45
N ILE A 147 -9.52 -9.15 14.70
CA ILE A 147 -9.71 -8.08 13.72
C ILE A 147 -8.84 -8.32 12.50
N THR A 148 -7.58 -8.68 12.71
CA THR A 148 -6.64 -9.02 11.62
C THR A 148 -7.19 -10.15 10.75
N THR A 149 -7.71 -11.21 11.36
CA THR A 149 -8.27 -12.36 10.65
C THR A 149 -9.49 -11.94 9.81
N LYS A 150 -10.44 -11.22 10.41
CA LYS A 150 -11.63 -10.74 9.71
C LYS A 150 -11.29 -9.83 8.54
N SER A 151 -10.34 -8.91 8.73
CA SER A 151 -9.89 -8.00 7.66
C SER A 151 -9.17 -8.76 6.57
N PHE A 152 -8.30 -9.69 6.93
CA PHE A 152 -7.61 -10.53 5.96
C PHE A 152 -8.61 -11.30 5.08
N GLU A 153 -9.58 -11.99 5.68
CA GLU A 153 -10.59 -12.77 4.95
C GLU A 153 -11.37 -11.87 3.98
N LYS A 154 -11.89 -10.75 4.47
CA LYS A 154 -12.70 -9.82 3.68
C LYS A 154 -11.90 -9.19 2.52
N ILE A 155 -10.68 -8.70 2.78
CA ILE A 155 -9.84 -8.09 1.76
C ILE A 155 -9.34 -9.15 0.77
N ALA A 156 -9.02 -10.37 1.24
CA ALA A 156 -8.63 -11.47 0.40
C ALA A 156 -9.70 -11.82 -0.65
N GLU A 157 -10.99 -11.85 -0.25
CA GLU A 157 -12.10 -12.05 -1.17
C GLU A 157 -12.15 -10.99 -2.27
N VAL A 158 -11.99 -9.71 -1.90
CA VAL A 158 -11.96 -8.59 -2.84
C VAL A 158 -10.76 -8.70 -3.80
N GLU A 159 -9.58 -8.97 -3.26
CA GLU A 159 -8.35 -9.08 -4.05
C GLU A 159 -8.38 -10.28 -5.02
N LEU A 160 -8.98 -11.40 -4.62
CA LEU A 160 -9.20 -12.55 -5.49
C LEU A 160 -10.19 -12.21 -6.61
N SER A 161 -11.27 -11.47 -6.30
CA SER A 161 -12.27 -11.06 -7.29
C SER A 161 -11.67 -10.16 -8.38
N TYR A 162 -10.80 -9.22 -8.03
CA TYR A 162 -10.10 -8.36 -9.00
C TYR A 162 -9.22 -9.14 -9.98
N ARG A 163 -8.76 -10.32 -9.59
CA ARG A 163 -7.93 -11.20 -10.41
C ARG A 163 -8.70 -12.32 -11.08
N LYS A 164 -10.02 -12.37 -10.86
CA LYS A 164 -10.90 -13.44 -11.37
C LYS A 164 -10.44 -14.84 -10.94
N LEU A 165 -9.88 -14.90 -9.73
CA LEU A 165 -9.50 -16.16 -9.08
C LEU A 165 -10.65 -16.71 -8.26
N GLU A 166 -10.59 -18.01 -7.96
CA GLU A 166 -11.53 -18.66 -7.05
C GLU A 166 -11.52 -17.97 -5.68
N ASN A 167 -12.71 -17.73 -5.11
CA ASN A 167 -12.84 -17.13 -3.78
C ASN A 167 -12.40 -18.13 -2.69
N ASN A 168 -11.12 -18.20 -2.46
CA ASN A 168 -10.50 -19.06 -1.45
C ASN A 168 -9.33 -18.33 -0.73
N PRO A 169 -9.61 -17.57 0.33
CA PRO A 169 -8.58 -16.83 1.09
C PRO A 169 -7.43 -17.71 1.61
N LYS A 170 -7.67 -19.02 1.79
CA LYS A 170 -6.61 -19.97 2.22
C LYS A 170 -5.46 -20.06 1.22
N LEU A 171 -5.72 -19.83 -0.07
CA LEU A 171 -4.67 -19.80 -1.10
C LEU A 171 -3.68 -18.66 -0.84
N ILE A 172 -4.18 -17.49 -0.45
CA ILE A 172 -3.34 -16.34 -0.12
C ILE A 172 -2.54 -16.61 1.15
N PHE A 173 -3.19 -17.13 2.19
CA PHE A 173 -2.52 -17.47 3.44
C PHE A 173 -1.40 -18.51 3.22
N GLU A 174 -1.67 -19.52 2.40
CA GLU A 174 -0.66 -20.53 2.04
C GLU A 174 0.51 -19.92 1.26
N ASP A 175 0.25 -18.97 0.35
CA ASP A 175 1.30 -18.24 -0.35
C ASP A 175 2.17 -17.41 0.61
N VAL A 176 1.56 -16.67 1.54
CA VAL A 176 2.28 -15.96 2.61
C VAL A 176 3.18 -16.92 3.39
N ARG A 177 2.64 -18.07 3.81
CA ARG A 177 3.38 -19.08 4.56
C ARG A 177 4.56 -19.65 3.76
N GLN A 178 4.31 -20.03 2.51
CA GLN A 178 5.31 -20.62 1.64
C GLN A 178 6.42 -19.64 1.25
N THR A 179 6.06 -18.38 0.98
CA THR A 179 7.04 -17.32 0.69
C THR A 179 7.90 -17.02 1.92
N SER A 180 7.29 -16.97 3.11
CA SER A 180 8.01 -16.77 4.36
C SER A 180 8.95 -17.93 4.68
N LEU A 181 8.51 -19.16 4.46
CA LEU A 181 9.31 -20.36 4.65
C LEU A 181 10.53 -20.37 3.70
N CYS A 182 10.30 -20.04 2.43
CA CYS A 182 11.38 -19.91 1.44
C CYS A 182 12.45 -18.91 1.91
N LEU A 183 12.02 -17.75 2.41
CA LEU A 183 12.97 -16.75 2.91
C LEU A 183 13.71 -17.24 4.17
N ALA A 184 13.00 -17.81 5.13
CA ALA A 184 13.57 -18.29 6.40
C ALA A 184 14.58 -19.43 6.22
N THR A 185 14.31 -20.33 5.27
CA THR A 185 15.17 -21.50 4.98
C THR A 185 16.19 -21.24 3.86
N ARG A 186 16.31 -20.00 3.41
CA ARG A 186 17.21 -19.62 2.31
C ARG A 186 16.96 -20.40 1.02
N GLY A 187 15.69 -20.63 0.71
CA GLY A 187 15.25 -21.32 -0.49
C GLY A 187 15.30 -22.85 -0.42
N MET A 188 15.63 -23.43 0.73
CA MET A 188 15.63 -24.90 0.88
C MET A 188 14.22 -25.47 0.98
N GLU A 189 13.27 -24.72 1.49
CA GLU A 189 11.87 -25.10 1.64
C GLU A 189 10.96 -23.95 1.22
N GLY A 190 9.68 -24.24 1.05
CA GLY A 190 8.67 -23.25 0.65
C GLY A 190 8.61 -23.06 -0.86
N ASN A 191 7.67 -22.20 -1.29
CA ASN A 191 7.45 -21.89 -2.69
C ASN A 191 7.62 -20.37 -2.92
N GLY A 192 8.86 -19.96 -3.16
CA GLY A 192 9.22 -18.55 -3.40
C GLY A 192 10.47 -18.46 -4.27
N GLN A 193 10.78 -17.24 -4.72
CA GLN A 193 12.01 -16.94 -5.46
C GLN A 193 13.04 -16.36 -4.49
N PHE A 194 13.81 -17.22 -3.81
CA PHE A 194 14.76 -16.80 -2.78
C PHE A 194 15.73 -15.73 -3.27
N ASP A 195 16.32 -15.89 -4.45
CA ASP A 195 17.27 -14.92 -5.00
C ASP A 195 16.64 -13.54 -5.23
N ALA A 196 15.36 -13.50 -5.63
CA ALA A 196 14.61 -12.24 -5.75
C ALA A 196 14.38 -11.60 -4.38
N LEU A 197 13.92 -12.38 -3.40
CA LEU A 197 13.71 -11.89 -2.04
C LEU A 197 15.01 -11.38 -1.41
N GLN A 198 16.12 -12.09 -1.61
CA GLN A 198 17.44 -11.67 -1.15
C GLN A 198 17.88 -10.34 -1.79
N ARG A 199 17.69 -10.15 -3.10
CA ARG A 199 17.92 -8.86 -3.75
C ARG A 199 17.06 -7.75 -3.16
N GLY A 200 15.79 -8.04 -2.86
CA GLY A 200 14.89 -7.09 -2.21
C GLY A 200 15.42 -6.62 -0.85
N ILE A 201 15.92 -7.54 -0.01
CA ILE A 201 16.55 -7.21 1.28
C ILE A 201 17.79 -6.34 1.08
N GLN A 202 18.66 -6.68 0.14
CA GLN A 202 19.87 -5.89 -0.12
C GLN A 202 19.53 -4.47 -0.54
N ARG A 203 18.53 -4.28 -1.40
CA ARG A 203 18.08 -2.95 -1.84
C ARG A 203 17.53 -2.09 -0.70
N ILE A 204 16.80 -2.69 0.25
CA ILE A 204 16.29 -1.94 1.42
C ILE A 204 17.43 -1.47 2.32
N LYS A 205 18.50 -2.26 2.48
CA LYS A 205 19.65 -1.90 3.32
C LYS A 205 20.47 -0.72 2.77
N THR A 206 20.32 -0.40 1.49
CA THR A 206 21.04 0.72 0.85
C THR A 206 20.23 2.02 0.83
N PHE A 207 19.04 2.03 1.40
CA PHE A 207 18.21 3.20 1.66
C PHE A 207 18.40 3.66 3.11
#